data_d01e9438cab9f256c1073a54029083ec
#
_entry.id   d01e9438cab9f256c1073a54029083ec
#
_cell.length_a   1.000
_cell.length_b   1.000
_cell.length_c   1.000
_cell.angle_alpha   90.00
_cell.angle_beta   90.00
_cell.angle_gamma   90.00
#
_symmetry.space_group_name_H-M   'P 1'
#
loop_
_entity.id
_entity.type
_entity.pdbx_description
1 polymer ?
#
loop_
_entity_poly.entity_id
_entity_poly.type
_entity_poly.pdbx_seq_one_letter_code
_entity_poly.pdbx_strand_id
1 'polypeptide(L)'
;MANVTMVTEFLLLGSPDGWDLSFLYFTVFPMTYLGTLLGNLLIVTVTTADQYLHTPMYFFLRNLSILDMCYISITVPNACVNSLTGNRAISVAGCATQIFLVIFCACVELLFLTIMAWDRYVAICQPLQYPLIMNPQICVHMTLASLISGLLCAGVHTGNIFRLSFCQSNVVHQFFCDVPSLLRLSCSDTTSNMVLLLVSAVAIGGGSFGITIMSYFHIFSAVLKFPTRAPGKAFSTCTPHILVFSLFLSSGTAVYLRSSATSDTLQDMVLSAFYTMVPPFLNPLIYSLRNKQVKDAVGRVMGHSCSQGNDKDVLP
;
A
#
# COMPACT_ATOMS: atom_id res chain seq x y z
N MET A 1 -41.95 16.70 7.03
CA MET A 1 -40.68 16.93 6.26
C MET A 1 -39.57 16.94 7.31
N ALA A 2 -38.82 15.87 7.42
CA ALA A 2 -37.69 15.84 8.34
C ALA A 2 -36.63 16.81 7.81
N ASN A 3 -36.17 17.73 8.67
CA ASN A 3 -35.01 18.57 8.37
C ASN A 3 -33.83 17.65 8.09
N VAL A 4 -33.47 17.50 6.83
CA VAL A 4 -32.22 16.86 6.44
C VAL A 4 -31.11 17.81 6.83
N THR A 5 -30.59 17.68 8.05
CA THR A 5 -29.37 18.36 8.46
C THR A 5 -28.25 17.76 7.63
N MET A 6 -27.71 18.55 6.69
CA MET A 6 -26.52 18.13 5.93
C MET A 6 -25.38 17.87 6.92
N VAL A 7 -24.82 16.67 6.88
CA VAL A 7 -23.64 16.32 7.68
C VAL A 7 -22.47 17.20 7.21
N THR A 8 -21.95 18.04 8.09
CA THR A 8 -20.79 18.92 7.82
C THR A 8 -19.48 18.31 8.27
N GLU A 9 -19.54 17.35 9.22
CA GLU A 9 -18.39 16.66 9.79
C GLU A 9 -18.76 15.23 10.22
N PHE A 10 -17.79 14.33 10.15
CA PHE A 10 -17.88 12.98 10.68
C PHE A 10 -17.12 12.87 11.99
N LEU A 11 -17.61 12.02 12.90
CA LEU A 11 -16.98 11.71 14.17
C LEU A 11 -16.33 10.33 14.09
N LEU A 12 -15.02 10.28 14.14
CA LEU A 12 -14.24 9.03 14.12
C LEU A 12 -14.18 8.44 15.53
N LEU A 13 -14.95 7.40 15.78
CA LEU A 13 -14.93 6.67 17.07
C LEU A 13 -13.87 5.58 17.03
N GLY A 14 -12.59 5.98 17.02
CA GLY A 14 -11.48 5.06 17.03
C GLY A 14 -11.06 4.52 18.40
N SER A 15 -11.79 4.78 19.48
CA SER A 15 -11.49 4.25 20.80
C SER A 15 -12.79 3.83 21.50
N PRO A 16 -13.03 2.53 21.71
CA PRO A 16 -13.89 2.09 22.81
C PRO A 16 -13.23 2.56 24.11
N ASP A 17 -14.03 2.91 25.12
CA ASP A 17 -13.60 3.42 26.44
C ASP A 17 -12.84 2.34 27.25
N GLY A 18 -11.66 1.90 26.79
CA GLY A 18 -10.83 0.88 27.42
C GLY A 18 -9.33 1.18 27.34
N TRP A 19 -8.62 1.06 28.45
CA TRP A 19 -7.19 1.30 28.58
C TRP A 19 -6.35 0.50 27.58
N ASP A 20 -6.75 -0.69 27.20
CA ASP A 20 -6.00 -1.58 26.31
C ASP A 20 -5.84 -1.03 24.88
N LEU A 21 -6.85 -0.29 24.40
CA LEU A 21 -6.75 0.37 23.09
C LEU A 21 -5.93 1.66 23.14
N SER A 22 -5.89 2.36 24.26
CA SER A 22 -5.03 3.53 24.43
C SER A 22 -3.56 3.16 24.25
N PHE A 23 -3.13 2.01 24.77
CA PHE A 23 -1.78 1.50 24.54
C PHE A 23 -1.48 1.27 23.05
N LEU A 24 -2.44 0.74 22.30
CA LEU A 24 -2.32 0.55 20.86
C LEU A 24 -2.06 1.87 20.12
N TYR A 25 -2.81 2.95 20.47
CA TYR A 25 -2.67 4.25 19.84
C TYR A 25 -1.40 5.00 20.24
N PHE A 26 -0.99 4.88 21.51
CA PHE A 26 0.16 5.65 22.01
C PHE A 26 1.50 4.95 21.76
N THR A 27 1.49 3.63 21.53
CA THR A 27 2.72 2.87 21.34
C THR A 27 2.77 2.19 19.98
N VAL A 28 1.81 1.32 19.64
CA VAL A 28 1.89 0.50 18.43
C VAL A 28 1.79 1.36 17.16
N PHE A 29 0.84 2.29 17.08
CA PHE A 29 0.66 3.13 15.89
C PHE A 29 1.85 4.04 15.61
N PRO A 30 2.38 4.83 16.57
CA PRO A 30 3.56 5.64 16.34
C PRO A 30 4.81 4.81 16.02
N MET A 31 5.01 3.68 16.69
CA MET A 31 6.15 2.80 16.42
C MET A 31 6.07 2.18 15.02
N THR A 32 4.90 1.72 14.61
CA THR A 32 4.69 1.18 13.26
C THR A 32 4.85 2.28 12.21
N TYR A 33 4.34 3.48 12.47
CA TYR A 33 4.49 4.64 11.58
C TYR A 33 5.98 5.00 11.39
N LEU A 34 6.72 5.18 12.47
CA LEU A 34 8.15 5.49 12.41
C LEU A 34 8.95 4.36 11.76
N GLY A 35 8.67 3.10 12.10
CA GLY A 35 9.31 1.94 11.48
C GLY A 35 9.05 1.87 9.98
N THR A 36 7.82 2.15 9.55
CA THR A 36 7.46 2.22 8.12
C THR A 36 8.22 3.34 7.40
N LEU A 37 8.24 4.54 7.97
CA LEU A 37 8.97 5.67 7.37
C LEU A 37 10.47 5.37 7.26
N LEU A 38 11.10 4.91 8.33
CA LEU A 38 12.53 4.60 8.35
C LEU A 38 12.89 3.47 7.39
N GLY A 39 12.11 2.39 7.37
CA GLY A 39 12.34 1.25 6.48
C GLY A 39 12.20 1.62 5.01
N ASN A 40 11.16 2.35 4.64
CA ASN A 40 10.93 2.78 3.27
C ASN A 40 11.93 3.87 2.84
N LEU A 41 12.29 4.81 3.73
CA LEU A 41 13.32 5.80 3.47
C LEU A 41 14.68 5.13 3.20
N LEU A 42 15.03 4.09 3.96
CA LEU A 42 16.24 3.30 3.71
C LEU A 42 16.23 2.69 2.32
N ILE A 43 15.11 2.07 1.89
CA ILE A 43 14.99 1.52 0.54
C ILE A 43 15.16 2.62 -0.53
N VAL A 44 14.49 3.75 -0.38
CA VAL A 44 14.62 4.89 -1.31
C VAL A 44 16.06 5.38 -1.38
N THR A 45 16.72 5.54 -0.24
CA THR A 45 18.12 6.00 -0.17
C THR A 45 19.07 5.03 -0.86
N VAL A 46 18.98 3.75 -0.52
CA VAL A 46 19.88 2.71 -1.06
C VAL A 46 19.66 2.50 -2.57
N THR A 47 18.40 2.46 -3.02
CA THR A 47 18.10 2.30 -4.46
C THR A 47 18.41 3.55 -5.30
N THR A 48 18.61 4.70 -4.66
CA THR A 48 19.02 5.93 -5.34
C THR A 48 20.55 6.08 -5.35
N ALA A 49 21.23 5.75 -4.24
CA ALA A 49 22.66 5.93 -4.08
C ALA A 49 23.50 4.85 -4.74
N ASP A 50 23.03 3.60 -4.77
CA ASP A 50 23.80 2.46 -5.29
C ASP A 50 23.51 2.22 -6.78
N GLN A 51 24.49 2.45 -7.63
CA GLN A 51 24.39 2.27 -9.09
C GLN A 51 24.06 0.82 -9.50
N TYR A 52 24.44 -0.18 -8.70
CA TYR A 52 24.11 -1.59 -8.97
C TYR A 52 22.60 -1.89 -8.84
N LEU A 53 21.85 -0.99 -8.19
CA LEU A 53 20.40 -1.07 -8.05
C LEU A 53 19.64 -0.22 -9.08
N HIS A 54 20.29 0.33 -10.10
CA HIS A 54 19.63 1.09 -11.16
C HIS A 54 19.05 0.16 -12.24
N THR A 55 18.11 -0.70 -11.83
CA THR A 55 17.36 -1.59 -12.72
C THR A 55 15.86 -1.29 -12.65
N PRO A 56 15.05 -1.69 -13.66
CA PRO A 56 13.61 -1.49 -13.67
C PRO A 56 12.91 -1.95 -12.39
N MET A 57 13.27 -3.12 -11.88
CA MET A 57 12.69 -3.62 -10.63
C MET A 57 12.92 -2.69 -9.44
N TYR A 58 14.16 -2.19 -9.25
CA TYR A 58 14.45 -1.28 -8.11
C TYR A 58 13.90 0.12 -8.33
N PHE A 59 13.70 0.52 -9.59
CA PHE A 59 12.96 1.73 -9.92
C PHE A 59 11.50 1.65 -9.41
N PHE A 60 10.79 0.55 -9.69
CA PHE A 60 9.44 0.35 -9.17
C PHE A 60 9.41 0.14 -7.65
N LEU A 61 10.39 -0.57 -7.08
CA LEU A 61 10.51 -0.73 -5.63
C LEU A 61 10.69 0.60 -4.90
N ARG A 62 11.50 1.51 -5.44
CA ARG A 62 11.67 2.86 -4.91
C ARG A 62 10.35 3.65 -4.93
N ASN A 63 9.63 3.61 -6.05
CA ASN A 63 8.34 4.29 -6.17
C ASN A 63 7.29 3.66 -5.23
N LEU A 64 7.28 2.34 -5.07
CA LEU A 64 6.44 1.63 -4.11
C LEU A 64 6.73 2.11 -2.67
N SER A 65 8.00 2.21 -2.29
CA SER A 65 8.39 2.71 -0.95
C SER A 65 7.95 4.15 -0.71
N ILE A 66 7.95 5.01 -1.74
CA ILE A 66 7.40 6.37 -1.63
C ILE A 66 5.89 6.33 -1.41
N LEU A 67 5.17 5.46 -2.12
CA LEU A 67 3.72 5.27 -1.92
C LEU A 67 3.40 4.76 -0.52
N ASP A 68 4.16 3.79 -0.01
CA ASP A 68 4.00 3.26 1.35
C ASP A 68 4.13 4.37 2.42
N MET A 69 5.12 5.25 2.27
CA MET A 69 5.29 6.40 3.16
C MET A 69 4.12 7.39 3.06
N CYS A 70 3.63 7.66 1.86
CA CYS A 70 2.45 8.50 1.66
C CYS A 70 1.21 7.85 2.28
N TYR A 71 0.97 6.57 2.01
CA TYR A 71 -0.20 5.83 2.48
C TYR A 71 -0.32 5.83 4.01
N ILE A 72 0.77 5.48 4.71
CA ILE A 72 0.77 5.46 6.18
C ILE A 72 0.61 6.88 6.76
N SER A 73 1.14 7.92 6.07
CA SER A 73 1.05 9.31 6.51
C SER A 73 -0.34 9.93 6.33
N ILE A 74 -1.19 9.36 5.48
CA ILE A 74 -2.59 9.78 5.30
C ILE A 74 -3.47 9.30 6.46
N THR A 75 -3.16 8.16 7.04
CA THR A 75 -4.05 7.43 7.96
C THR A 75 -3.62 7.55 9.42
N VAL A 76 -2.38 7.17 9.75
CA VAL A 76 -1.93 7.03 11.13
C VAL A 76 -1.77 8.33 11.90
N PRO A 77 -1.15 9.42 11.37
CA PRO A 77 -0.98 10.66 12.12
C PRO A 77 -2.31 11.27 12.58
N ASN A 78 -3.33 11.27 11.71
CA ASN A 78 -4.66 11.75 12.08
C ASN A 78 -5.29 10.93 13.21
N ALA A 79 -5.17 9.61 13.16
CA ALA A 79 -5.67 8.73 14.21
C ALA A 79 -4.98 9.00 15.55
N CYS A 80 -3.65 9.18 15.54
CA CYS A 80 -2.88 9.52 16.74
C CYS A 80 -3.26 10.89 17.31
N VAL A 81 -3.34 11.94 16.47
CA VAL A 81 -3.72 13.28 16.90
C VAL A 81 -5.13 13.32 17.48
N ASN A 82 -6.09 12.68 16.82
CA ASN A 82 -7.47 12.61 17.30
C ASN A 82 -7.57 11.88 18.65
N SER A 83 -6.79 10.84 18.85
CA SER A 83 -6.72 10.13 20.14
C SER A 83 -6.09 11.00 21.25
N LEU A 84 -5.05 11.80 20.93
CA LEU A 84 -4.37 12.67 21.88
C LEU A 84 -5.20 13.89 22.30
N THR A 85 -5.87 14.51 21.33
CA THR A 85 -6.61 15.76 21.56
C THR A 85 -8.05 15.54 22.02
N GLY A 86 -8.55 14.30 21.94
CA GLY A 86 -9.96 13.97 22.15
C GLY A 86 -10.89 14.56 21.08
N ASN A 87 -10.34 15.26 20.09
CA ASN A 87 -11.12 15.80 18.97
C ASN A 87 -11.27 14.73 17.88
N ARG A 88 -12.46 14.15 17.81
CA ARG A 88 -12.79 13.06 16.90
C ARG A 88 -13.42 13.54 15.59
N ALA A 89 -13.56 14.84 15.40
CA ALA A 89 -14.23 15.41 14.23
C ALA A 89 -13.27 15.50 13.03
N ILE A 90 -13.77 15.07 11.87
CA ILE A 90 -13.14 15.28 10.57
C ILE A 90 -14.16 15.93 9.63
N SER A 91 -13.79 16.98 8.93
CA SER A 91 -14.66 17.61 7.93
C SER A 91 -14.98 16.66 6.79
N VAL A 92 -16.12 16.84 6.13
CA VAL A 92 -16.50 16.06 4.94
C VAL A 92 -15.42 16.14 3.86
N ALA A 93 -14.83 17.31 3.63
CA ALA A 93 -13.73 17.49 2.68
C ALA A 93 -12.47 16.73 3.11
N GLY A 94 -12.13 16.74 4.41
CA GLY A 94 -11.00 15.96 4.95
C GLY A 94 -11.19 14.47 4.78
N CYS A 95 -12.41 13.97 5.06
CA CYS A 95 -12.78 12.58 4.85
C CYS A 95 -12.70 12.18 3.36
N ALA A 96 -13.21 13.04 2.45
CA ALA A 96 -13.13 12.82 1.01
C ALA A 96 -11.69 12.77 0.51
N THR A 97 -10.84 13.69 0.98
CA THR A 97 -9.42 13.71 0.65
C THR A 97 -8.72 12.44 1.14
N GLN A 98 -9.02 11.99 2.35
CA GLN A 98 -8.44 10.77 2.92
C GLN A 98 -8.81 9.55 2.10
N ILE A 99 -10.10 9.37 1.77
CA ILE A 99 -10.58 8.25 0.93
C ILE A 99 -9.94 8.31 -0.46
N PHE A 100 -9.90 9.49 -1.09
CA PHE A 100 -9.28 9.66 -2.40
C PHE A 100 -7.82 9.20 -2.40
N LEU A 101 -7.04 9.67 -1.44
CA LEU A 101 -5.62 9.35 -1.36
C LEU A 101 -5.38 7.88 -1.01
N VAL A 102 -6.19 7.27 -0.13
CA VAL A 102 -6.11 5.85 0.21
C VAL A 102 -6.39 4.98 -1.02
N ILE A 103 -7.46 5.25 -1.77
CA ILE A 103 -7.79 4.50 -2.99
C ILE A 103 -6.72 4.70 -4.06
N PHE A 104 -6.22 5.93 -4.22
CA PHE A 104 -5.14 6.25 -5.15
C PHE A 104 -3.89 5.42 -4.86
N CYS A 105 -3.37 5.48 -3.62
CA CYS A 105 -2.19 4.74 -3.23
C CYS A 105 -2.38 3.23 -3.41
N ALA A 106 -3.49 2.66 -2.92
CA ALA A 106 -3.77 1.24 -3.03
C ALA A 106 -3.84 0.76 -4.49
N CYS A 107 -4.48 1.53 -5.37
CA CYS A 107 -4.57 1.20 -6.79
C CYS A 107 -3.19 1.23 -7.47
N VAL A 108 -2.39 2.28 -7.24
CA VAL A 108 -1.05 2.42 -7.85
C VAL A 108 -0.09 1.37 -7.30
N GLU A 109 -0.15 1.07 -6.00
CA GLU A 109 0.66 0.02 -5.37
C GLU A 109 0.39 -1.35 -6.00
N LEU A 110 -0.88 -1.72 -6.19
CA LEU A 110 -1.26 -2.97 -6.85
C LEU A 110 -0.73 -3.06 -8.29
N LEU A 111 -0.81 -1.96 -9.05
CA LEU A 111 -0.30 -1.89 -10.41
C LEU A 111 1.23 -2.01 -10.45
N PHE A 112 1.95 -1.35 -9.54
CA PHE A 112 3.41 -1.48 -9.45
C PHE A 112 3.84 -2.90 -9.09
N LEU A 113 3.16 -3.55 -8.16
CA LEU A 113 3.40 -4.95 -7.85
C LEU A 113 3.14 -5.85 -9.07
N THR A 114 2.12 -5.56 -9.87
CA THR A 114 1.83 -6.31 -11.10
C THR A 114 2.96 -6.12 -12.14
N ILE A 115 3.42 -4.88 -12.34
CA ILE A 115 4.53 -4.58 -13.25
C ILE A 115 5.82 -5.26 -12.78
N MET A 116 6.09 -5.29 -11.47
CA MET A 116 7.25 -5.99 -10.91
C MET A 116 7.19 -7.51 -11.12
N ALA A 117 6.02 -8.12 -11.09
CA ALA A 117 5.85 -9.54 -11.45
C ALA A 117 6.14 -9.78 -12.93
N TRP A 118 5.65 -8.90 -13.80
CA TRP A 118 5.94 -8.93 -15.24
C TRP A 118 7.42 -8.72 -15.54
N ASP A 119 8.07 -7.74 -14.88
CA ASP A 119 9.52 -7.52 -14.96
C ASP A 119 10.31 -8.79 -14.67
N ARG A 120 9.97 -9.49 -13.60
CA ARG A 120 10.60 -10.76 -13.24
C ARG A 120 10.40 -11.84 -14.29
N TYR A 121 9.19 -11.96 -14.84
CA TYR A 121 8.91 -12.90 -15.91
C TYR A 121 9.78 -12.62 -17.15
N VAL A 122 9.82 -11.38 -17.62
CA VAL A 122 10.61 -11.01 -18.80
C VAL A 122 12.10 -11.22 -18.54
N ALA A 123 12.62 -10.82 -17.38
CA ALA A 123 14.04 -10.97 -17.04
C ALA A 123 14.50 -12.44 -16.97
N ILE A 124 13.64 -13.34 -16.53
CA ILE A 124 14.01 -14.76 -16.35
C ILE A 124 13.69 -15.58 -17.59
N CYS A 125 12.52 -15.38 -18.20
CA CYS A 125 12.04 -16.22 -19.32
C CYS A 125 12.42 -15.66 -20.69
N GLN A 126 12.63 -14.34 -20.83
CA GLN A 126 12.92 -13.66 -22.10
C GLN A 126 14.14 -12.73 -22.01
N PRO A 127 15.30 -13.19 -21.53
CA PRO A 127 16.45 -12.33 -21.22
C PRO A 127 16.99 -11.56 -22.43
N LEU A 128 16.88 -12.10 -23.64
CA LEU A 128 17.34 -11.43 -24.87
C LEU A 128 16.44 -10.24 -25.26
N GLN A 129 15.15 -10.27 -24.88
CA GLN A 129 14.20 -9.20 -25.17
C GLN A 129 14.08 -8.21 -24.02
N TYR A 130 14.63 -8.53 -22.85
CA TYR A 130 14.51 -7.72 -21.65
C TYR A 130 14.89 -6.24 -21.86
N PRO A 131 16.04 -5.88 -22.48
CA PRO A 131 16.40 -4.49 -22.70
C PRO A 131 15.45 -3.71 -23.62
N LEU A 132 14.72 -4.43 -24.49
CA LEU A 132 13.74 -3.82 -25.39
C LEU A 132 12.39 -3.57 -24.68
N ILE A 133 11.96 -4.53 -23.85
CA ILE A 133 10.66 -4.52 -23.16
C ILE A 133 10.71 -3.64 -21.92
N MET A 134 11.79 -3.66 -21.16
CA MET A 134 11.96 -2.98 -19.87
C MET A 134 13.00 -1.86 -19.96
N ASN A 135 12.94 -1.05 -21.00
CA ASN A 135 13.79 0.14 -21.12
C ASN A 135 13.27 1.31 -20.22
N PRO A 136 14.11 2.32 -19.92
CA PRO A 136 13.74 3.42 -19.04
C PRO A 136 12.49 4.20 -19.50
N GLN A 137 12.29 4.38 -20.81
CA GLN A 137 11.13 5.08 -21.35
C GLN A 137 9.85 4.30 -21.10
N ILE A 138 9.84 2.99 -21.31
CA ILE A 138 8.70 2.13 -21.03
C ILE A 138 8.40 2.11 -19.53
N CYS A 139 9.41 2.06 -18.66
CA CYS A 139 9.21 2.15 -17.21
C CYS A 139 8.52 3.46 -16.80
N VAL A 140 8.91 4.59 -17.38
CA VAL A 140 8.26 5.88 -17.14
C VAL A 140 6.82 5.86 -17.65
N HIS A 141 6.56 5.35 -18.86
CA HIS A 141 5.19 5.25 -19.39
C HIS A 141 4.29 4.37 -18.52
N MET A 142 4.80 3.20 -18.05
CA MET A 142 4.05 2.33 -17.14
C MET A 142 3.76 3.01 -15.80
N THR A 143 4.72 3.79 -15.28
CA THR A 143 4.52 4.57 -14.06
C THR A 143 3.42 5.63 -14.27
N LEU A 144 3.50 6.42 -15.34
CA LEU A 144 2.49 7.43 -15.65
C LEU A 144 1.11 6.82 -15.86
N ALA A 145 1.02 5.71 -16.59
CA ALA A 145 -0.23 4.97 -16.79
C ALA A 145 -0.82 4.49 -15.45
N SER A 146 0.02 3.98 -14.55
CA SER A 146 -0.41 3.55 -13.21
C SER A 146 -0.92 4.72 -12.37
N LEU A 147 -0.22 5.86 -12.38
CA LEU A 147 -0.64 7.07 -11.66
C LEU A 147 -1.96 7.62 -12.20
N ILE A 148 -2.12 7.72 -13.52
CA ILE A 148 -3.36 8.19 -14.16
C ILE A 148 -4.51 7.22 -13.84
N SER A 149 -4.29 5.92 -13.94
CA SER A 149 -5.29 4.91 -13.57
C SER A 149 -5.72 5.03 -12.12
N GLY A 150 -4.76 5.23 -11.20
CA GLY A 150 -5.03 5.46 -9.79
C GLY A 150 -5.84 6.73 -9.54
N LEU A 151 -5.51 7.85 -10.20
CA LEU A 151 -6.26 9.11 -10.09
C LEU A 151 -7.70 8.97 -10.58
N LEU A 152 -7.89 8.31 -11.72
CA LEU A 152 -9.23 8.06 -12.27
C LEU A 152 -10.04 7.15 -11.35
N CYS A 153 -9.46 6.06 -10.90
CA CYS A 153 -10.11 5.13 -9.97
C CYS A 153 -10.51 5.85 -8.67
N ALA A 154 -9.59 6.57 -8.03
CA ALA A 154 -9.84 7.31 -6.81
C ALA A 154 -10.92 8.39 -7.01
N GLY A 155 -10.87 9.15 -8.11
CA GLY A 155 -11.84 10.20 -8.42
C GLY A 155 -13.25 9.64 -8.62
N VAL A 156 -13.38 8.56 -9.37
CA VAL A 156 -14.69 7.94 -9.63
C VAL A 156 -15.29 7.35 -8.35
N HIS A 157 -14.51 6.62 -7.56
CA HIS A 157 -14.99 6.04 -6.30
C HIS A 157 -15.35 7.11 -5.28
N THR A 158 -14.47 8.08 -5.04
CA THR A 158 -14.72 9.17 -4.09
C THR A 158 -15.93 10.00 -4.51
N GLY A 159 -16.00 10.39 -5.78
CA GLY A 159 -17.13 11.16 -6.31
C GLY A 159 -18.47 10.40 -6.18
N ASN A 160 -18.46 9.08 -6.37
CA ASN A 160 -19.68 8.28 -6.21
C ASN A 160 -20.10 8.13 -4.75
N ILE A 161 -19.16 8.02 -3.81
CA ILE A 161 -19.44 7.93 -2.35
C ILE A 161 -20.02 9.24 -1.83
N PHE A 162 -19.43 10.38 -2.18
CA PHE A 162 -19.88 11.69 -1.67
C PHE A 162 -21.11 12.27 -2.40
N ARG A 163 -21.71 11.51 -3.34
CA ARG A 163 -23.08 11.76 -3.84
C ARG A 163 -24.16 11.15 -2.95
N LEU A 164 -23.79 10.27 -2.03
CA LEU A 164 -24.74 9.64 -1.11
C LEU A 164 -25.22 10.64 -0.05
N SER A 165 -26.44 10.47 0.41
CA SER A 165 -27.01 11.25 1.53
C SER A 165 -26.72 10.53 2.85
N PHE A 166 -26.14 11.26 3.80
CA PHE A 166 -25.85 10.79 5.15
C PHE A 166 -26.86 11.42 6.11
N CYS A 167 -27.79 10.65 6.68
CA CYS A 167 -28.94 11.20 7.43
C CYS A 167 -29.21 10.50 8.77
N GLN A 168 -28.59 9.34 9.05
CA GLN A 168 -28.86 8.61 10.30
C GLN A 168 -27.88 8.96 11.42
N SER A 169 -26.60 9.10 11.08
CA SER A 169 -25.54 9.38 12.03
C SER A 169 -24.36 9.98 11.28
N ASN A 170 -23.53 10.75 11.96
CA ASN A 170 -22.23 11.21 11.48
C ASN A 170 -21.08 10.44 12.14
N VAL A 171 -21.38 9.35 12.85
CA VAL A 171 -20.41 8.56 13.61
C VAL A 171 -19.84 7.44 12.75
N VAL A 172 -18.53 7.49 12.49
CA VAL A 172 -17.75 6.47 11.81
C VAL A 172 -17.01 5.65 12.86
N HIS A 173 -17.32 4.36 12.97
CA HIS A 173 -16.67 3.44 13.92
C HIS A 173 -15.32 2.93 13.39
N GLN A 174 -14.44 3.86 13.01
CA GLN A 174 -13.11 3.58 12.47
C GLN A 174 -12.10 4.66 12.87
N PHE A 175 -10.82 4.37 12.69
CA PHE A 175 -9.71 5.29 12.99
C PHE A 175 -9.55 6.39 11.94
N PHE A 176 -10.03 6.12 10.73
CA PHE A 176 -9.97 6.98 9.56
C PHE A 176 -11.21 6.74 8.71
N CYS A 177 -11.46 7.62 7.75
CA CYS A 177 -12.57 7.45 6.81
C CYS A 177 -12.26 6.29 5.86
N ASP A 178 -13.12 5.28 5.88
CA ASP A 178 -13.08 4.16 4.94
C ASP A 178 -14.40 4.01 4.17
N VAL A 179 -14.30 3.43 3.00
CA VAL A 179 -15.45 3.26 2.09
C VAL A 179 -16.56 2.41 2.72
N PRO A 180 -16.27 1.23 3.32
CA PRO A 180 -17.31 0.40 3.89
C PRO A 180 -18.11 1.09 4.99
N SER A 181 -17.44 1.85 5.85
CA SER A 181 -18.12 2.56 6.96
C SER A 181 -19.03 3.67 6.46
N LEU A 182 -18.61 4.43 5.44
CA LEU A 182 -19.47 5.45 4.86
C LEU A 182 -20.68 4.86 4.12
N LEU A 183 -20.52 3.73 3.43
CA LEU A 183 -21.65 3.05 2.80
C LEU A 183 -22.69 2.60 3.82
N ARG A 184 -22.27 2.17 5.02
CA ARG A 184 -23.20 1.82 6.13
C ARG A 184 -23.93 3.03 6.71
N LEU A 185 -23.34 4.22 6.66
CA LEU A 185 -23.95 5.46 7.14
C LEU A 185 -24.92 6.10 6.13
N SER A 186 -24.90 5.64 4.90
CA SER A 186 -25.76 6.16 3.84
C SER A 186 -27.21 5.78 4.05
N CYS A 187 -28.11 6.73 3.79
CA CYS A 187 -29.55 6.50 3.69
C CYS A 187 -30.02 6.31 2.24
N SER A 188 -29.13 6.57 1.30
CA SER A 188 -29.40 6.40 -0.13
C SER A 188 -29.16 4.96 -0.57
N ASP A 189 -29.68 4.60 -1.73
CA ASP A 189 -29.35 3.34 -2.36
C ASP A 189 -27.85 3.28 -2.71
N THR A 190 -27.15 2.32 -2.16
CA THR A 190 -25.71 2.08 -2.35
C THR A 190 -25.40 1.08 -3.44
N THR A 191 -26.39 0.58 -4.17
CA THR A 191 -26.22 -0.46 -5.22
C THR A 191 -25.21 -0.03 -6.27
N SER A 192 -25.26 1.21 -6.75
CA SER A 192 -24.31 1.76 -7.73
C SER A 192 -22.85 1.73 -7.20
N ASN A 193 -22.66 2.06 -5.91
CA ASN A 193 -21.34 2.03 -5.27
C ASN A 193 -20.82 0.60 -5.14
N MET A 194 -21.68 -0.35 -4.76
CA MET A 194 -21.32 -1.77 -4.62
C MET A 194 -20.97 -2.39 -5.98
N VAL A 195 -21.75 -2.10 -7.03
CA VAL A 195 -21.46 -2.54 -8.40
C VAL A 195 -20.12 -1.96 -8.87
N LEU A 196 -19.88 -0.67 -8.66
CA LEU A 196 -18.62 -0.02 -9.04
C LEU A 196 -17.42 -0.65 -8.30
N LEU A 197 -17.54 -0.93 -7.00
CA LEU A 197 -16.51 -1.61 -6.21
C LEU A 197 -16.24 -3.02 -6.76
N LEU A 198 -17.29 -3.78 -7.06
CA LEU A 198 -17.16 -5.13 -7.61
C LEU A 198 -16.48 -5.11 -8.99
N VAL A 199 -16.91 -4.23 -9.90
CA VAL A 199 -16.32 -4.08 -11.23
C VAL A 199 -14.85 -3.70 -11.13
N SER A 200 -14.51 -2.75 -10.26
CA SER A 200 -13.10 -2.36 -10.04
C SER A 200 -12.27 -3.49 -9.43
N ALA A 201 -12.80 -4.22 -8.47
CA ALA A 201 -12.13 -5.36 -7.85
C ALA A 201 -11.85 -6.47 -8.88
N VAL A 202 -12.80 -6.77 -9.76
CA VAL A 202 -12.62 -7.77 -10.82
C VAL A 202 -11.67 -7.27 -11.91
N ALA A 203 -11.82 -6.04 -12.38
CA ALA A 203 -11.00 -5.49 -13.47
C ALA A 203 -9.56 -5.24 -13.03
N ILE A 204 -9.34 -4.50 -11.95
CA ILE A 204 -8.01 -4.13 -11.48
C ILE A 204 -7.42 -5.25 -10.62
N GLY A 205 -8.13 -5.70 -9.60
CA GLY A 205 -7.67 -6.73 -8.68
C GLY A 205 -7.54 -8.09 -9.36
N GLY A 206 -8.58 -8.55 -10.04
CA GLY A 206 -8.58 -9.82 -10.78
C GLY A 206 -7.60 -9.81 -11.94
N GLY A 207 -7.52 -8.71 -12.71
CA GLY A 207 -6.54 -8.54 -13.78
C GLY A 207 -5.10 -8.59 -13.27
N SER A 208 -4.79 -7.85 -12.20
CA SER A 208 -3.48 -7.86 -11.54
C SER A 208 -3.11 -9.25 -11.01
N PHE A 209 -4.05 -9.91 -10.36
CA PHE A 209 -3.87 -11.28 -9.87
C PHE A 209 -3.58 -12.26 -11.01
N GLY A 210 -4.35 -12.19 -12.10
CA GLY A 210 -4.16 -13.03 -13.28
C GLY A 210 -2.77 -12.87 -13.91
N ILE A 211 -2.33 -11.62 -14.15
CA ILE A 211 -1.00 -11.32 -14.70
C ILE A 211 0.10 -11.82 -13.76
N THR A 212 -0.04 -11.60 -12.46
CA THR A 212 0.95 -12.02 -11.46
C THR A 212 1.07 -13.55 -11.40
N ILE A 213 -0.05 -14.27 -11.33
CA ILE A 213 -0.07 -15.74 -11.33
C ILE A 213 0.53 -16.30 -12.62
N MET A 214 0.15 -15.77 -13.79
CA MET A 214 0.69 -16.19 -15.08
C MET A 214 2.21 -15.97 -15.14
N SER A 215 2.71 -14.81 -14.68
CA SER A 215 4.13 -14.51 -14.63
C SER A 215 4.89 -15.54 -13.81
N TYR A 216 4.44 -15.83 -12.59
CA TYR A 216 5.12 -16.80 -11.72
C TYR A 216 4.94 -18.25 -12.19
N PHE A 217 3.80 -18.60 -12.75
CA PHE A 217 3.62 -19.92 -13.35
C PHE A 217 4.65 -20.18 -14.47
N HIS A 218 4.86 -19.22 -15.36
CA HIS A 218 5.85 -19.33 -16.43
C HIS A 218 7.28 -19.36 -15.88
N ILE A 219 7.61 -18.52 -14.87
CA ILE A 219 8.92 -18.52 -14.22
C ILE A 219 9.21 -19.91 -13.63
N PHE A 220 8.33 -20.45 -12.81
CA PHE A 220 8.56 -21.74 -12.15
C PHE A 220 8.59 -22.89 -13.16
N SER A 221 7.72 -22.87 -14.17
CA SER A 221 7.76 -23.85 -15.26
C SER A 221 9.09 -23.83 -16.02
N ALA A 222 9.63 -22.66 -16.30
CA ALA A 222 10.92 -22.52 -17.00
C ALA A 222 12.09 -22.99 -16.12
N VAL A 223 12.08 -22.65 -14.83
CA VAL A 223 13.15 -23.03 -13.88
C VAL A 223 13.17 -24.53 -13.62
N LEU A 224 11.99 -25.16 -13.52
CA LEU A 224 11.88 -26.60 -13.31
C LEU A 224 12.29 -27.41 -14.55
N LYS A 225 12.04 -26.90 -15.76
CA LYS A 225 12.44 -27.55 -17.01
C LYS A 225 13.95 -27.49 -17.26
N PHE A 226 14.64 -26.47 -16.76
CA PHE A 226 16.09 -26.25 -16.96
C PHE A 226 16.82 -26.19 -15.63
N PRO A 227 17.11 -27.33 -14.98
CA PRO A 227 17.71 -27.37 -13.63
C PRO A 227 19.13 -26.78 -13.56
N THR A 228 19.79 -26.52 -14.71
CA THR A 228 21.07 -25.80 -14.79
C THR A 228 20.98 -24.31 -14.41
N ARG A 229 19.78 -23.74 -14.38
CA ARG A 229 19.51 -22.37 -13.93
C ARG A 229 19.22 -22.36 -12.43
N ALA A 230 20.25 -22.52 -11.57
CA ALA A 230 20.22 -22.36 -10.11
C ALA A 230 18.79 -22.07 -9.53
N PRO A 231 17.92 -23.08 -9.36
CA PRO A 231 16.52 -22.86 -9.00
C PRO A 231 16.37 -22.07 -7.68
N GLY A 232 17.29 -22.25 -6.74
CA GLY A 232 17.34 -21.49 -5.50
C GLY A 232 17.47 -19.97 -5.69
N LYS A 233 18.14 -19.51 -6.74
CA LYS A 233 18.27 -18.06 -7.02
C LYS A 233 16.97 -17.46 -7.54
N ALA A 234 16.24 -18.16 -8.40
CA ALA A 234 14.94 -17.71 -8.88
C ALA A 234 13.92 -17.67 -7.74
N PHE A 235 13.86 -18.71 -6.89
CA PHE A 235 12.99 -18.72 -5.73
C PHE A 235 13.30 -17.59 -4.75
N SER A 236 14.57 -17.34 -4.43
CA SER A 236 14.96 -16.30 -3.48
C SER A 236 14.62 -14.89 -3.96
N THR A 237 14.56 -14.65 -5.26
CA THR A 237 14.19 -13.33 -5.83
C THR A 237 12.69 -13.14 -6.02
N CYS A 238 11.94 -14.22 -6.27
CA CYS A 238 10.49 -14.15 -6.49
C CYS A 238 9.69 -14.19 -5.17
N THR A 239 10.17 -14.94 -4.16
CA THR A 239 9.47 -15.11 -2.89
C THR A 239 9.11 -13.80 -2.18
N PRO A 240 10.00 -12.79 -2.06
CA PRO A 240 9.65 -11.51 -1.46
C PRO A 240 8.44 -10.86 -2.12
N HIS A 241 8.44 -10.83 -3.45
CA HIS A 241 7.37 -10.20 -4.19
C HIS A 241 6.04 -10.95 -4.08
N ILE A 242 6.05 -12.29 -4.17
CA ILE A 242 4.85 -13.11 -3.99
C ILE A 242 4.26 -12.88 -2.58
N LEU A 243 5.13 -12.80 -1.56
CA LEU A 243 4.69 -12.60 -0.19
C LEU A 243 4.02 -11.23 -0.01
N VAL A 244 4.63 -10.15 -0.52
CA VAL A 244 4.06 -8.79 -0.48
C VAL A 244 2.73 -8.74 -1.22
N PHE A 245 2.67 -9.26 -2.45
CA PHE A 245 1.46 -9.29 -3.24
C PHE A 245 0.32 -10.07 -2.56
N SER A 246 0.62 -11.24 -2.00
CA SER A 246 -0.36 -12.06 -1.28
C SER A 246 -0.87 -11.36 -0.02
N LEU A 247 0.02 -10.69 0.72
CA LEU A 247 -0.34 -9.93 1.92
C LEU A 247 -1.27 -8.76 1.56
N PHE A 248 -0.93 -8.00 0.52
CA PHE A 248 -1.72 -6.87 0.06
C PHE A 248 -3.11 -7.32 -0.40
N LEU A 249 -3.18 -8.34 -1.26
CA LEU A 249 -4.44 -8.83 -1.80
C LEU A 249 -5.34 -9.46 -0.73
N SER A 250 -4.77 -10.27 0.18
CA SER A 250 -5.54 -10.92 1.25
C SER A 250 -6.08 -9.91 2.26
N SER A 251 -5.29 -8.93 2.65
CA SER A 251 -5.71 -7.90 3.61
C SER A 251 -6.84 -7.03 3.03
N GLY A 252 -6.71 -6.56 1.80
CA GLY A 252 -7.76 -5.80 1.11
C GLY A 252 -9.05 -6.61 0.93
N THR A 253 -8.94 -7.86 0.46
CA THR A 253 -10.10 -8.74 0.26
C THR A 253 -10.83 -9.01 1.58
N ALA A 254 -10.11 -9.24 2.68
CA ALA A 254 -10.70 -9.50 3.98
C ALA A 254 -11.56 -8.33 4.47
N VAL A 255 -11.13 -7.08 4.27
CA VAL A 255 -11.90 -5.87 4.65
C VAL A 255 -13.22 -5.79 3.87
N TYR A 256 -13.17 -5.97 2.56
CA TYR A 256 -14.36 -5.82 1.72
C TYR A 256 -15.35 -6.96 1.84
N LEU A 257 -14.89 -8.22 1.97
CA LEU A 257 -15.78 -9.37 2.15
C LEU A 257 -16.50 -9.35 3.50
N ARG A 258 -15.82 -8.90 4.56
CA ARG A 258 -16.39 -8.86 5.91
C ARG A 258 -17.40 -7.73 6.09
N SER A 259 -17.18 -6.60 5.43
CA SER A 259 -18.05 -5.41 5.52
C SER A 259 -19.54 -5.71 5.29
N SER A 260 -19.86 -6.80 4.59
CA SER A 260 -21.24 -7.20 4.27
C SER A 260 -21.88 -8.17 5.27
N ALA A 261 -21.14 -8.79 6.20
CA ALA A 261 -21.63 -9.97 6.91
C ALA A 261 -21.87 -9.82 8.42
N THR A 262 -21.15 -8.96 9.16
CA THR A 262 -21.24 -8.90 10.64
C THR A 262 -20.91 -7.52 11.21
N SER A 263 -21.63 -7.11 12.27
CA SER A 263 -21.51 -5.80 12.92
C SER A 263 -20.62 -5.82 14.18
N ASP A 264 -19.47 -6.50 14.14
CA ASP A 264 -18.53 -6.47 15.27
C ASP A 264 -17.50 -5.34 15.06
N THR A 265 -17.78 -4.21 15.70
CA THR A 265 -17.01 -2.96 15.58
C THR A 265 -15.53 -3.14 15.88
N LEU A 266 -15.17 -3.91 16.92
CA LEU A 266 -13.78 -4.12 17.31
C LEU A 266 -13.00 -4.88 16.23
N GLN A 267 -13.59 -5.93 15.70
CA GLN A 267 -12.94 -6.74 14.64
C GLN A 267 -12.79 -5.95 13.34
N ASP A 268 -13.77 -5.12 12.98
CA ASP A 268 -13.68 -4.24 11.81
C ASP A 268 -12.55 -3.22 11.98
N MET A 269 -12.37 -2.67 13.19
CA MET A 269 -11.30 -1.74 13.52
C MET A 269 -9.91 -2.39 13.45
N VAL A 270 -9.76 -3.57 14.05
CA VAL A 270 -8.49 -4.34 14.00
C VAL A 270 -8.13 -4.69 12.57
N LEU A 271 -9.11 -5.12 11.77
CA LEU A 271 -8.88 -5.46 10.37
C LEU A 271 -8.49 -4.22 9.55
N SER A 272 -9.14 -3.07 9.78
CA SER A 272 -8.79 -1.80 9.14
C SER A 272 -7.38 -1.33 9.50
N ALA A 273 -6.99 -1.42 10.77
CA ALA A 273 -5.63 -1.14 11.20
C ALA A 273 -4.62 -2.09 10.52
N PHE A 274 -4.97 -3.37 10.43
CA PHE A 274 -4.11 -4.38 9.82
C PHE A 274 -3.82 -4.08 8.34
N TYR A 275 -4.85 -3.88 7.51
CA TYR A 275 -4.63 -3.65 6.08
C TYR A 275 -3.95 -2.32 5.78
N THR A 276 -4.13 -1.34 6.65
CA THR A 276 -3.54 -0.01 6.47
C THR A 276 -2.07 0.04 6.86
N MET A 277 -1.68 -0.68 7.92
CA MET A 277 -0.37 -0.54 8.55
C MET A 277 0.59 -1.69 8.19
N VAL A 278 0.08 -2.92 8.09
CA VAL A 278 0.94 -4.10 7.95
C VAL A 278 1.63 -4.19 6.59
N PRO A 279 0.96 -4.00 5.44
CA PRO A 279 1.65 -4.05 4.15
C PRO A 279 2.76 -3.01 4.03
N PRO A 280 2.55 -1.68 4.27
CA PRO A 280 3.61 -0.68 4.19
C PRO A 280 4.77 -0.90 5.16
N PHE A 281 4.49 -1.49 6.33
CA PHE A 281 5.52 -1.82 7.33
C PHE A 281 6.35 -3.04 6.94
N LEU A 282 5.71 -4.08 6.38
CA LEU A 282 6.39 -5.31 6.02
C LEU A 282 7.13 -5.23 4.68
N ASN A 283 6.70 -4.37 3.75
CA ASN A 283 7.33 -4.21 2.45
C ASN A 283 8.85 -3.99 2.55
N PRO A 284 9.36 -2.98 3.28
CA PRO A 284 10.80 -2.77 3.39
C PRO A 284 11.51 -3.92 4.11
N LEU A 285 10.89 -4.56 5.09
CA LEU A 285 11.47 -5.70 5.80
C LEU A 285 11.62 -6.92 4.88
N ILE A 286 10.58 -7.25 4.12
CA ILE A 286 10.58 -8.38 3.20
C ILE A 286 11.62 -8.17 2.10
N TYR A 287 11.68 -6.98 1.49
CA TYR A 287 12.66 -6.69 0.43
C TYR A 287 14.08 -6.57 0.97
N SER A 288 14.31 -5.95 2.13
CA SER A 288 15.65 -5.83 2.71
C SER A 288 16.18 -7.17 3.26
N LEU A 289 15.34 -7.97 3.93
CA LEU A 289 15.78 -9.23 4.53
C LEU A 289 15.95 -10.37 3.53
N ARG A 290 15.15 -10.42 2.48
CA ARG A 290 15.15 -11.51 1.51
C ARG A 290 15.95 -11.21 0.24
N ASN A 291 16.17 -9.94 -0.11
CA ASN A 291 16.92 -9.57 -1.28
C ASN A 291 18.39 -9.32 -0.93
N LYS A 292 19.27 -10.24 -1.37
CA LYS A 292 20.72 -10.16 -1.12
C LYS A 292 21.33 -8.87 -1.68
N GLN A 293 20.90 -8.42 -2.87
CA GLN A 293 21.44 -7.20 -3.50
C GLN A 293 21.14 -5.95 -2.69
N VAL A 294 19.93 -5.86 -2.10
CA VAL A 294 19.57 -4.76 -1.20
C VAL A 294 20.40 -4.82 0.09
N LYS A 295 20.57 -6.01 0.68
CA LYS A 295 21.45 -6.18 1.85
C LYS A 295 22.87 -5.72 1.61
N ASP A 296 23.45 -6.17 0.49
CA ASP A 296 24.82 -5.82 0.12
C ASP A 296 24.95 -4.31 -0.15
N ALA A 297 23.94 -3.68 -0.75
CA ALA A 297 23.90 -2.24 -1.00
C ALA A 297 23.76 -1.43 0.29
N VAL A 298 22.93 -1.86 1.24
CA VAL A 298 22.86 -1.25 2.59
C VAL A 298 24.23 -1.27 3.25
N GLY A 299 24.94 -2.40 3.20
CA GLY A 299 26.31 -2.52 3.73
C GLY A 299 27.29 -1.55 3.07
N ARG A 300 27.22 -1.38 1.73
CA ARG A 300 28.08 -0.42 1.01
C ARG A 300 27.79 1.02 1.38
N VAL A 301 26.52 1.42 1.39
CA VAL A 301 26.13 2.80 1.72
C VAL A 301 26.47 3.14 3.16
N MET A 302 26.22 2.26 4.12
CA MET A 302 26.57 2.46 5.53
C MET A 302 28.08 2.42 5.75
N GLY A 303 28.82 1.54 5.06
CA GLY A 303 30.28 1.44 5.13
C GLY A 303 30.97 2.70 4.58
N HIS A 304 30.49 3.28 3.48
CA HIS A 304 31.02 4.53 2.95
C HIS A 304 30.71 5.72 3.86
N SER A 305 29.57 5.75 4.53
CA SER A 305 29.24 6.82 5.50
C SER A 305 30.18 6.79 6.71
N CYS A 306 30.60 5.62 7.21
CA CYS A 306 31.59 5.50 8.27
C CYS A 306 32.98 5.94 7.83
N SER A 307 33.40 5.68 6.58
CA SER A 307 34.71 6.08 6.07
C SER A 307 34.83 7.60 5.87
N GLN A 308 33.77 8.26 5.39
CA GLN A 308 33.76 9.72 5.23
C GLN A 308 33.67 10.50 6.54
N GLY A 309 33.16 9.88 7.61
CA GLY A 309 33.14 10.47 8.97
C GLY A 309 34.52 10.53 9.62
N ASN A 310 35.42 9.57 9.31
CA ASN A 310 36.75 9.49 9.87
C ASN A 310 37.78 10.42 9.19
N ASP A 311 37.51 10.87 7.95
CA ASP A 311 38.44 11.77 7.22
C ASP A 311 38.23 13.27 7.58
N LYS A 312 37.21 13.62 8.33
CA LYS A 312 36.97 15.01 8.74
C LYS A 312 37.64 15.42 10.05
N ASP A 313 38.18 14.46 10.78
CA ASP A 313 38.87 14.71 12.08
C ASP A 313 40.42 14.73 11.97
N VAL A 314 40.96 14.76 10.75
CA VAL A 314 42.42 14.90 10.54
C VAL A 314 42.67 16.14 9.70
N LEU A 315 42.66 17.31 10.36
CA LEU A 315 43.32 18.53 9.88
C LEU A 315 44.26 19.02 10.95
N PRO A 316 45.47 19.40 10.57
CA PRO A 316 46.59 19.73 11.48
C PRO A 316 46.40 21.00 12.25
#